data_e6e0ab8129ed5c659ed9f69a34cbe0e3
#
_entry.id   e6e0ab8129ed5c659ed9f69a34cbe0e3
#
_cell.length_a   1.000
_cell.length_b   1.000
_cell.length_c   1.000
_cell.angle_alpha   90.00
_cell.angle_beta   90.00
_cell.angle_gamma   90.00
#
_symmetry.space_group_name_H-M   'P 1'
#
loop_
_entity.id
_entity.type
_entity.pdbx_description
1 polymer ?
#
loop_
_entity_poly.entity_id
_entity_poly.type
_entity_poly.pdbx_seq_one_letter_code
_entity_poly.pdbx_strand_id
1 'polypeptide(L)'
;MYRGVDLGFGGYVYAEPGMYGHVALLDVASLHPHSIIALNLFGDYTKNFETLVDIRIHIKHGEYDIVREEFGGKLKKYLKDETTAKQLSQALKIAINSVYGLTSARFDNPFRDPLNENNIVALRGALFMKTLQDEVVKRGFKVIHIKTDSIKIPDATPKIIDFCMEFAKKYGYTFEHEATYDRICLVNDAVYIAKFETPESCQQSYGYIPGDNAKDGGKWTATGTQFQIPYVFKTCFSREPIEFRDMCETKEVKTAMYIDMNENLPEGEHLYRFIGKVGLFCPIKPGCGGGILLRSQLKPDGSTGMNAVVGTKDYRWLESE
;
A
#
# COMPACT_ATOMS: atom_id res chain seq x y z
N MET A 1 18.29 13.35 -8.87
CA MET A 1 17.56 13.61 -10.15
C MET A 1 18.20 12.77 -11.26
N TYR A 2 17.39 12.13 -12.09
CA TYR A 2 17.82 11.36 -13.26
C TYR A 2 17.14 11.92 -14.51
N ARG A 3 17.92 12.36 -15.50
CA ARG A 3 17.42 13.03 -16.72
C ARG A 3 16.41 14.15 -16.43
N GLY A 4 16.67 14.96 -15.41
CA GLY A 4 15.80 16.06 -15.00
C GLY A 4 14.58 15.67 -14.17
N VAL A 5 14.39 14.39 -13.86
CA VAL A 5 13.27 13.88 -13.07
C VAL A 5 13.73 13.55 -11.66
N ASP A 6 12.97 13.99 -10.66
CA ASP A 6 13.16 13.55 -9.28
C ASP A 6 12.57 12.14 -9.14
N LEU A 7 13.41 11.18 -8.76
CA LEU A 7 12.98 9.79 -8.55
C LEU A 7 12.44 9.53 -7.14
N GLY A 8 12.48 10.56 -6.27
CA GLY A 8 12.01 10.46 -4.89
C GLY A 8 12.87 9.54 -4.00
N PHE A 9 12.57 9.53 -2.72
CA PHE A 9 13.23 8.65 -1.74
C PHE A 9 12.57 7.27 -1.60
N GLY A 10 11.27 7.15 -1.93
CA GLY A 10 10.48 5.94 -1.75
C GLY A 10 10.13 5.19 -3.05
N GLY A 11 10.48 5.77 -4.21
CA GLY A 11 10.14 5.23 -5.52
C GLY A 11 9.68 6.32 -6.48
N TYR A 12 9.55 5.98 -7.76
CA TYR A 12 9.06 6.90 -8.79
C TYR A 12 7.55 7.03 -8.73
N VAL A 13 7.08 8.28 -8.77
CA VAL A 13 5.66 8.62 -8.80
C VAL A 13 5.38 9.53 -9.99
N TYR A 14 4.34 9.21 -10.74
CA TYR A 14 3.86 9.99 -11.87
C TYR A 14 2.34 9.97 -11.91
N ALA A 15 1.71 11.10 -12.16
CA ALA A 15 0.26 11.16 -12.35
C ALA A 15 -0.07 12.18 -13.45
N GLU A 16 -1.00 11.81 -14.31
CA GLU A 16 -1.65 12.70 -15.26
C GLU A 16 -3.15 12.70 -14.95
N PRO A 17 -3.63 13.67 -14.14
CA PRO A 17 -5.03 13.74 -13.74
C PRO A 17 -5.98 13.77 -14.95
N GLY A 18 -7.12 13.08 -14.82
CA GLY A 18 -8.11 13.01 -15.89
C GLY A 18 -9.05 11.82 -15.77
N MET A 19 -9.91 11.71 -16.78
CA MET A 19 -10.83 10.57 -16.94
C MET A 19 -10.32 9.68 -18.07
N TYR A 20 -10.19 8.38 -17.79
CA TYR A 20 -9.68 7.40 -18.74
C TYR A 20 -10.54 6.15 -18.75
N GLY A 21 -10.62 5.48 -19.89
CA GLY A 21 -11.28 4.20 -20.08
C GLY A 21 -10.29 3.09 -20.36
N HIS A 22 -10.73 1.84 -20.17
CA HIS A 22 -10.00 0.61 -20.47
C HIS A 22 -8.54 0.64 -20.00
N VAL A 23 -8.32 0.80 -18.69
CA VAL A 23 -7.00 1.04 -18.09
C VAL A 23 -6.46 -0.23 -17.46
N ALA A 24 -5.39 -0.79 -18.01
CA ALA A 24 -4.68 -1.89 -17.37
C ALA A 24 -3.81 -1.40 -16.22
N LEU A 25 -3.88 -2.10 -15.09
CA LEU A 25 -3.00 -1.98 -13.94
C LEU A 25 -2.03 -3.15 -13.93
N LEU A 26 -0.75 -2.84 -14.11
CA LEU A 26 0.33 -3.80 -13.93
C LEU A 26 1.09 -3.45 -12.64
N ASP A 27 1.32 -4.44 -11.79
CA ASP A 27 2.02 -4.30 -10.51
C ASP A 27 3.24 -5.21 -10.44
N VAL A 28 4.36 -4.71 -9.91
CA VAL A 28 5.58 -5.49 -9.76
C VAL A 28 5.52 -6.34 -8.49
N ALA A 29 5.56 -7.65 -8.66
CA ALA A 29 5.62 -8.57 -7.54
C ALA A 29 6.88 -8.32 -6.70
N SER A 30 6.71 -7.70 -5.53
CA SER A 30 7.79 -7.48 -4.55
C SER A 30 8.99 -6.66 -5.08
N LEU A 31 8.76 -5.44 -5.59
CA LEU A 31 9.77 -4.57 -6.22
C LEU A 31 11.04 -4.40 -5.38
N HIS A 32 10.92 -4.00 -4.10
CA HIS A 32 12.10 -3.77 -3.25
C HIS A 32 12.87 -5.05 -2.93
N PRO A 33 12.23 -6.17 -2.56
CA PRO A 33 12.91 -7.45 -2.39
C PRO A 33 13.70 -7.88 -3.64
N HIS A 34 13.10 -7.82 -4.83
CA HIS A 34 13.83 -8.17 -6.05
C HIS A 34 14.94 -7.18 -6.41
N SER A 35 14.80 -5.91 -5.99
CA SER A 35 15.90 -4.94 -6.10
C SER A 35 17.10 -5.32 -5.21
N ILE A 36 16.84 -5.78 -3.98
CA ILE A 36 17.88 -6.30 -3.06
C ILE A 36 18.59 -7.49 -3.68
N ILE A 37 17.83 -8.45 -4.21
CA ILE A 37 18.35 -9.66 -4.86
C ILE A 37 19.23 -9.28 -6.06
N ALA A 38 18.72 -8.46 -6.97
CA ALA A 38 19.43 -8.05 -8.17
C ALA A 38 20.70 -7.21 -7.89
N LEU A 39 20.76 -6.50 -6.78
CA LEU A 39 21.92 -5.75 -6.30
C LEU A 39 22.89 -6.63 -5.48
N ASN A 40 22.53 -7.87 -5.19
CA ASN A 40 23.29 -8.78 -4.31
C ASN A 40 23.69 -8.10 -2.98
N LEU A 41 22.75 -7.36 -2.38
CA LEU A 41 23.03 -6.53 -1.20
C LEU A 41 23.49 -7.34 0.03
N PHE A 42 23.06 -8.57 0.15
CA PHE A 42 23.44 -9.42 1.30
C PHE A 42 24.59 -10.39 0.97
N GLY A 43 25.28 -10.21 -0.18
CA GLY A 43 26.38 -11.09 -0.59
C GLY A 43 25.94 -12.56 -0.56
N ASP A 44 26.67 -13.41 0.19
CA ASP A 44 26.40 -14.86 0.28
C ASP A 44 25.01 -15.19 0.85
N TYR A 45 24.37 -14.29 1.60
CA TYR A 45 23.04 -14.47 2.17
C TYR A 45 21.92 -14.04 1.23
N THR A 46 22.21 -13.40 0.10
CA THR A 46 21.18 -12.96 -0.87
C THR A 46 20.34 -14.11 -1.37
N LYS A 47 20.93 -15.29 -1.59
CA LYS A 47 20.20 -16.48 -2.01
C LYS A 47 19.20 -16.97 -0.97
N ASN A 48 19.53 -16.88 0.31
CA ASN A 48 18.60 -17.24 1.38
C ASN A 48 17.42 -16.27 1.44
N PHE A 49 17.69 -15.00 1.19
CA PHE A 49 16.64 -13.98 1.11
C PHE A 49 15.72 -14.20 -0.11
N GLU A 50 16.30 -14.52 -1.28
CA GLU A 50 15.57 -14.90 -2.49
C GLU A 50 14.62 -16.08 -2.21
N THR A 51 15.11 -17.15 -1.57
CA THR A 51 14.28 -18.29 -1.17
C THR A 51 13.06 -17.87 -0.34
N LEU A 52 13.23 -16.93 0.61
CA LEU A 52 12.09 -16.41 1.39
C LEU A 52 11.07 -15.65 0.55
N VAL A 53 11.55 -14.88 -0.42
CA VAL A 53 10.68 -14.13 -1.36
C VAL A 53 9.90 -15.11 -2.25
N ASP A 54 10.56 -16.12 -2.81
CA ASP A 54 9.95 -17.12 -3.66
C ASP A 54 8.90 -17.94 -2.90
N ILE A 55 9.22 -18.41 -1.70
CA ILE A 55 8.27 -19.12 -0.84
C ILE A 55 7.00 -18.28 -0.63
N ARG A 56 7.15 -16.99 -0.34
CA ARG A 56 5.99 -16.11 -0.17
C ARG A 56 5.17 -16.00 -1.45
N ILE A 57 5.80 -15.90 -2.60
CA ILE A 57 5.12 -15.79 -3.91
C ILE A 57 4.36 -17.08 -4.20
N HIS A 58 4.96 -18.26 -4.04
CA HIS A 58 4.29 -19.55 -4.23
C HIS A 58 3.09 -19.71 -3.29
N ILE A 59 3.22 -19.33 -2.02
CA ILE A 59 2.11 -19.37 -1.06
C ILE A 59 0.98 -18.43 -1.49
N LYS A 60 1.30 -17.21 -1.98
CA LYS A 60 0.31 -16.23 -2.49
C LYS A 60 -0.49 -16.82 -3.66
N HIS A 61 0.14 -17.60 -4.50
CA HIS A 61 -0.48 -18.23 -5.68
C HIS A 61 -1.16 -19.59 -5.37
N GLY A 62 -1.11 -20.06 -4.12
CA GLY A 62 -1.71 -21.36 -3.73
C GLY A 62 -0.88 -22.57 -4.08
N GLU A 63 0.38 -22.39 -4.48
CA GLU A 63 1.31 -23.45 -4.92
C GLU A 63 2.02 -24.08 -3.70
N TYR A 64 1.23 -24.59 -2.76
CA TYR A 64 1.73 -25.04 -1.44
C TYR A 64 2.67 -26.24 -1.53
N ASP A 65 2.48 -27.12 -2.52
CA ASP A 65 3.30 -28.33 -2.65
C ASP A 65 4.76 -28.04 -2.98
N ILE A 66 5.02 -26.92 -3.69
CA ILE A 66 6.38 -26.50 -4.06
C ILE A 66 7.18 -26.13 -2.80
N VAL A 67 6.54 -25.48 -1.82
CA VAL A 67 7.21 -24.91 -0.63
C VAL A 67 7.09 -25.79 0.62
N ARG A 68 6.35 -26.89 0.53
CA ARG A 68 6.03 -27.75 1.68
C ARG A 68 7.26 -28.33 2.37
N GLU A 69 8.28 -28.70 1.59
CA GLU A 69 9.52 -29.30 2.10
C GLU A 69 10.60 -28.28 2.46
N GLU A 70 10.37 -27.01 2.15
CA GLU A 70 11.32 -25.94 2.46
C GLU A 70 11.58 -25.83 3.98
N PHE A 71 12.80 -25.42 4.33
CA PHE A 71 13.28 -25.38 5.71
C PHE A 71 13.11 -26.71 6.48
N GLY A 72 13.27 -27.84 5.78
CA GLY A 72 13.11 -29.18 6.39
C GLY A 72 11.67 -29.47 6.80
N GLY A 73 10.70 -28.98 6.03
CA GLY A 73 9.26 -29.24 6.24
C GLY A 73 8.64 -28.43 7.40
N LYS A 74 9.34 -27.43 7.95
CA LYS A 74 8.82 -26.61 9.06
C LYS A 74 7.58 -25.81 8.68
N LEU A 75 7.35 -25.57 7.39
CA LEU A 75 6.20 -24.82 6.88
C LEU A 75 4.92 -25.66 6.78
N LYS A 76 5.00 -27.00 6.76
CA LYS A 76 3.86 -27.93 6.60
C LYS A 76 2.66 -27.60 7.50
N LYS A 77 2.92 -27.25 8.76
CA LYS A 77 1.86 -26.97 9.73
C LYS A 77 1.03 -25.71 9.41
N TYR A 78 1.58 -24.79 8.63
CA TYR A 78 0.91 -23.55 8.20
C TYR A 78 0.28 -23.65 6.81
N LEU A 79 0.53 -24.72 6.06
CA LEU A 79 0.04 -24.96 4.71
C LEU A 79 -1.08 -26.02 4.68
N LYS A 80 -1.78 -26.20 5.80
CA LYS A 80 -2.87 -27.18 5.93
C LYS A 80 -4.17 -26.70 5.30
N ASP A 81 -4.40 -25.41 5.33
CA ASP A 81 -5.59 -24.75 4.83
C ASP A 81 -5.25 -23.34 4.30
N GLU A 82 -6.16 -22.80 3.50
CA GLU A 82 -5.97 -21.50 2.84
C GLU A 82 -5.83 -20.33 3.84
N THR A 83 -6.51 -20.41 4.99
CA THR A 83 -6.48 -19.34 6.01
C THR A 83 -5.11 -19.24 6.65
N THR A 84 -4.57 -20.37 7.11
CA THR A 84 -3.23 -20.41 7.73
C THR A 84 -2.13 -20.12 6.70
N ALA A 85 -2.29 -20.54 5.45
CA ALA A 85 -1.38 -20.21 4.36
C ALA A 85 -1.36 -18.69 4.07
N LYS A 86 -2.51 -18.02 4.02
CA LYS A 86 -2.60 -16.56 3.88
C LYS A 86 -1.95 -15.83 5.05
N GLN A 87 -2.14 -16.30 6.28
CA GLN A 87 -1.48 -15.73 7.46
C GLN A 87 0.04 -15.87 7.37
N LEU A 88 0.55 -17.02 6.95
CA LEU A 88 1.99 -17.23 6.73
C LEU A 88 2.52 -16.30 5.64
N SER A 89 1.84 -16.19 4.49
CA SER A 89 2.23 -15.27 3.41
C SER A 89 2.28 -13.81 3.91
N GLN A 90 1.33 -13.39 4.75
CA GLN A 90 1.33 -12.06 5.33
C GLN A 90 2.47 -11.86 6.33
N ALA A 91 2.76 -12.84 7.17
CA ALA A 91 3.90 -12.79 8.09
C ALA A 91 5.24 -12.69 7.34
N LEU A 92 5.42 -13.48 6.28
CA LEU A 92 6.59 -13.40 5.40
C LEU A 92 6.70 -12.02 4.71
N LYS A 93 5.58 -11.47 4.23
CA LYS A 93 5.55 -10.11 3.65
C LYS A 93 6.07 -9.06 4.63
N ILE A 94 5.61 -9.14 5.89
CA ILE A 94 6.04 -8.20 6.94
C ILE A 94 7.54 -8.38 7.22
N ALA A 95 8.01 -9.62 7.37
CA ALA A 95 9.42 -9.91 7.62
C ALA A 95 10.32 -9.40 6.49
N ILE A 96 10.00 -9.72 5.25
CA ILE A 96 10.75 -9.29 4.05
C ILE A 96 10.79 -7.77 3.93
N ASN A 97 9.67 -7.09 4.15
CA ASN A 97 9.62 -5.62 4.10
C ASN A 97 10.36 -4.97 5.28
N SER A 98 10.35 -5.61 6.46
CA SER A 98 11.12 -5.15 7.62
C SER A 98 12.61 -5.22 7.35
N VAL A 99 13.11 -6.29 6.73
CA VAL A 99 14.51 -6.41 6.31
C VAL A 99 14.87 -5.26 5.36
N TYR A 100 14.04 -4.96 4.35
CA TYR A 100 14.26 -3.80 3.48
C TYR A 100 14.36 -2.50 4.28
N GLY A 101 13.43 -2.24 5.19
CA GLY A 101 13.46 -1.04 6.05
C GLY A 101 14.73 -0.94 6.91
N LEU A 102 15.25 -2.07 7.36
CA LEU A 102 16.47 -2.13 8.17
C LEU A 102 17.73 -1.86 7.36
N THR A 103 17.77 -2.17 6.06
CA THR A 103 18.95 -1.93 5.21
C THR A 103 19.34 -0.47 5.12
N SER A 104 18.37 0.45 5.18
CA SER A 104 18.54 1.91 5.11
C SER A 104 18.33 2.62 6.46
N ALA A 105 18.12 1.89 7.54
CA ALA A 105 17.89 2.48 8.86
C ALA A 105 19.13 3.23 9.37
N ARG A 106 18.89 4.35 10.06
CA ARG A 106 19.98 5.21 10.59
C ARG A 106 20.61 4.67 11.87
N PHE A 107 19.96 3.71 12.53
CA PHE A 107 20.49 3.05 13.72
C PHE A 107 21.25 1.77 13.34
N ASP A 108 22.18 1.38 14.19
CA ASP A 108 23.00 0.18 13.98
C ASP A 108 22.14 -1.09 14.09
N ASN A 109 22.24 -1.96 13.08
CA ASN A 109 21.52 -3.22 13.03
C ASN A 109 22.21 -4.18 12.04
N PRO A 110 22.00 -5.52 12.16
CA PRO A 110 22.68 -6.53 11.32
C PRO A 110 22.38 -6.44 9.82
N PHE A 111 21.31 -5.76 9.41
CA PHE A 111 20.89 -5.65 8.02
C PHE A 111 21.28 -4.33 7.39
N ARG A 112 21.86 -3.42 8.16
CA ARG A 112 22.32 -2.14 7.62
C ARG A 112 23.44 -2.39 6.62
N ASP A 113 23.27 -1.89 5.42
CA ASP A 113 24.22 -2.03 4.33
C ASP A 113 24.70 -0.65 3.87
N PRO A 114 26.03 -0.37 3.89
CA PRO A 114 26.59 0.87 3.36
C PRO A 114 26.21 1.14 1.91
N LEU A 115 26.00 0.10 1.10
CA LEU A 115 25.57 0.23 -0.29
C LEU A 115 24.15 0.79 -0.41
N ASN A 116 23.32 0.65 0.64
CA ASN A 116 21.96 1.21 0.69
C ASN A 116 21.88 2.56 1.44
N GLU A 117 22.99 3.21 1.72
CA GLU A 117 23.04 4.49 2.44
C GLU A 117 22.18 5.57 1.75
N ASN A 118 22.18 5.60 0.42
CA ASN A 118 21.38 6.52 -0.40
C ASN A 118 20.09 5.88 -0.93
N ASN A 119 19.59 4.83 -0.27
CA ASN A 119 18.39 4.09 -0.67
C ASN A 119 18.46 3.57 -2.13
N ILE A 120 19.58 2.98 -2.50
CA ILE A 120 19.84 2.45 -3.86
C ILE A 120 18.76 1.41 -4.28
N VAL A 121 18.17 0.70 -3.33
CA VAL A 121 17.08 -0.25 -3.56
C VAL A 121 15.87 0.44 -4.17
N ALA A 122 15.41 1.52 -3.54
CA ALA A 122 14.28 2.31 -4.06
C ALA A 122 14.65 3.03 -5.37
N LEU A 123 15.87 3.57 -5.46
CA LEU A 123 16.34 4.22 -6.67
C LEU A 123 16.40 3.28 -7.86
N ARG A 124 16.80 2.02 -7.66
CA ARG A 124 16.79 1.01 -8.74
C ARG A 124 15.38 0.76 -9.26
N GLY A 125 14.40 0.58 -8.38
CA GLY A 125 12.99 0.43 -8.76
C GLY A 125 12.45 1.67 -9.48
N ALA A 126 12.77 2.86 -8.98
CA ALA A 126 12.36 4.13 -9.59
C ALA A 126 12.94 4.31 -11.00
N LEU A 127 14.22 3.99 -11.21
CA LEU A 127 14.87 4.01 -12.51
C LEU A 127 14.22 3.03 -13.48
N PHE A 128 13.92 1.82 -13.02
CA PHE A 128 13.23 0.82 -13.81
C PHE A 128 11.86 1.34 -14.27
N MET A 129 11.02 1.82 -13.34
CA MET A 129 9.68 2.32 -13.65
C MET A 129 9.70 3.53 -14.59
N LYS A 130 10.66 4.45 -14.40
CA LYS A 130 10.83 5.60 -15.31
C LYS A 130 11.27 5.16 -16.71
N THR A 131 12.20 4.21 -16.80
CA THR A 131 12.65 3.67 -18.09
C THR A 131 11.53 2.93 -18.80
N LEU A 132 10.75 2.14 -18.07
CA LEU A 132 9.57 1.46 -18.62
C LEU A 132 8.55 2.47 -19.15
N GLN A 133 8.25 3.54 -18.40
CA GLN A 133 7.36 4.61 -18.88
C GLN A 133 7.83 5.15 -20.23
N ASP A 134 9.11 5.49 -20.36
CA ASP A 134 9.68 6.02 -21.60
C ASP A 134 9.54 5.02 -22.76
N GLU A 135 9.75 3.75 -22.49
CA GLU A 135 9.62 2.69 -23.50
C GLU A 135 8.17 2.42 -23.90
N VAL A 136 7.21 2.52 -22.97
CA VAL A 136 5.76 2.41 -23.27
C VAL A 136 5.31 3.60 -24.13
N VAL A 137 5.72 4.81 -23.78
CA VAL A 137 5.41 6.03 -24.54
C VAL A 137 5.99 6.00 -25.96
N LYS A 138 7.25 5.54 -26.13
CA LYS A 138 7.86 5.35 -27.46
C LYS A 138 7.10 4.39 -28.37
N ARG A 139 6.32 3.47 -27.78
CA ARG A 139 5.46 2.53 -28.51
C ARG A 139 4.07 3.08 -28.81
N GLY A 140 3.84 4.36 -28.53
CA GLY A 140 2.60 5.06 -28.83
C GLY A 140 1.50 4.89 -27.78
N PHE A 141 1.81 4.31 -26.62
CA PHE A 141 0.86 4.18 -25.52
C PHE A 141 1.04 5.31 -24.50
N LYS A 142 -0.06 5.68 -23.86
CA LYS A 142 -0.06 6.65 -22.77
C LYS A 142 0.16 5.94 -21.45
N VAL A 143 0.90 6.56 -20.53
CA VAL A 143 0.99 6.18 -19.13
C VAL A 143 0.37 7.28 -18.32
N ILE A 144 -0.63 6.97 -17.51
CA ILE A 144 -1.37 7.97 -16.72
C ILE A 144 -0.99 8.01 -15.26
N HIS A 145 -0.51 6.88 -14.73
CA HIS A 145 -0.17 6.79 -13.32
C HIS A 145 0.93 5.76 -13.09
N ILE A 146 1.91 6.16 -12.30
CA ILE A 146 2.92 5.26 -11.70
C ILE A 146 2.98 5.56 -10.22
N LYS A 147 2.97 4.52 -9.40
CA LYS A 147 3.15 4.66 -7.96
C LYS A 147 4.04 3.53 -7.45
N THR A 148 5.31 3.84 -7.31
CA THR A 148 6.38 2.96 -6.81
C THR A 148 6.57 1.70 -7.66
N ASP A 149 5.65 0.74 -7.61
CA ASP A 149 5.69 -0.59 -8.20
C ASP A 149 4.58 -0.86 -9.22
N SER A 150 3.63 0.06 -9.37
CA SER A 150 2.50 -0.09 -10.28
C SER A 150 2.50 0.92 -11.42
N ILE A 151 2.03 0.50 -12.59
CA ILE A 151 1.85 1.34 -13.78
C ILE A 151 0.43 1.16 -14.34
N LYS A 152 -0.20 2.27 -14.73
CA LYS A 152 -1.53 2.29 -15.34
C LYS A 152 -1.46 2.80 -16.77
N ILE A 153 -1.95 1.98 -17.69
CA ILE A 153 -1.87 2.19 -19.15
C ILE A 153 -3.28 2.16 -19.73
N PRO A 154 -3.83 3.31 -20.20
CA PRO A 154 -5.10 3.33 -20.92
C PRO A 154 -4.99 2.59 -22.26
N ASP A 155 -6.10 2.02 -22.70
CA ASP A 155 -6.25 1.31 -23.98
C ASP A 155 -5.14 0.25 -24.20
N ALA A 156 -4.71 -0.38 -23.10
CA ALA A 156 -3.65 -1.37 -23.14
C ALA A 156 -4.08 -2.62 -23.92
N THR A 157 -3.29 -2.96 -24.93
CA THR A 157 -3.48 -4.21 -25.69
C THR A 157 -2.67 -5.34 -25.08
N PRO A 158 -3.00 -6.62 -25.36
CA PRO A 158 -2.16 -7.75 -24.94
C PRO A 158 -0.68 -7.57 -25.30
N LYS A 159 -0.40 -7.02 -26.48
CA LYS A 159 0.97 -6.78 -26.96
C LYS A 159 1.78 -5.82 -26.07
N ILE A 160 1.17 -4.73 -25.55
CA ILE A 160 1.90 -3.83 -24.66
C ILE A 160 2.06 -4.42 -23.27
N ILE A 161 1.09 -5.20 -22.82
CA ILE A 161 1.18 -5.93 -21.54
C ILE A 161 2.32 -6.94 -21.59
N ASP A 162 2.37 -7.77 -22.64
CA ASP A 162 3.45 -8.73 -22.85
C ASP A 162 4.82 -8.05 -22.92
N PHE A 163 4.89 -6.90 -23.62
CA PHE A 163 6.11 -6.10 -23.68
C PHE A 163 6.55 -5.65 -22.26
N CYS A 164 5.64 -5.15 -21.43
CA CYS A 164 5.96 -4.73 -20.06
C CYS A 164 6.48 -5.90 -19.22
N MET A 165 5.84 -7.07 -19.33
CA MET A 165 6.25 -8.28 -18.63
C MET A 165 7.65 -8.75 -19.06
N GLU A 166 7.91 -8.81 -20.36
CA GLU A 166 9.22 -9.21 -20.88
C GLU A 166 10.31 -8.16 -20.57
N PHE A 167 9.95 -6.88 -20.60
CA PHE A 167 10.87 -5.81 -20.20
C PHE A 167 11.28 -5.92 -18.74
N ALA A 168 10.33 -6.22 -17.84
CA ALA A 168 10.60 -6.39 -16.41
C ALA A 168 11.56 -7.55 -16.13
N LYS A 169 11.40 -8.69 -16.81
CA LYS A 169 12.27 -9.87 -16.66
C LYS A 169 13.73 -9.56 -16.92
N LYS A 170 14.06 -8.66 -17.87
CA LYS A 170 15.44 -8.22 -18.16
C LYS A 170 16.11 -7.54 -16.96
N TYR A 171 15.33 -6.99 -16.05
CA TYR A 171 15.79 -6.30 -14.86
C TYR A 171 15.60 -7.12 -13.57
N GLY A 172 15.18 -8.39 -13.69
CA GLY A 172 14.93 -9.27 -12.55
C GLY A 172 13.63 -8.96 -11.82
N TYR A 173 12.65 -8.38 -12.52
CA TYR A 173 11.31 -8.12 -11.99
C TYR A 173 10.25 -8.95 -12.71
N THR A 174 9.14 -9.17 -12.02
CA THR A 174 7.95 -9.81 -12.59
C THR A 174 6.76 -8.91 -12.39
N PHE A 175 6.04 -8.57 -13.48
CA PHE A 175 4.75 -7.91 -13.40
C PHE A 175 3.62 -8.93 -13.28
N GLU A 176 2.63 -8.56 -12.49
CA GLU A 176 1.30 -9.16 -12.49
C GLU A 176 0.34 -8.19 -13.19
N HIS A 177 -0.52 -8.67 -14.08
CA HIS A 177 -1.67 -7.90 -14.56
C HIS A 177 -2.73 -8.02 -13.47
N GLU A 178 -2.75 -7.05 -12.55
CA GLU A 178 -3.55 -7.11 -11.34
C GLU A 178 -5.02 -6.81 -11.62
N ALA A 179 -5.27 -5.80 -12.44
CA ALA A 179 -6.62 -5.38 -12.79
C ALA A 179 -6.71 -4.66 -14.14
N THR A 180 -7.92 -4.63 -14.69
CA THR A 180 -8.31 -3.68 -15.73
C THR A 180 -9.54 -2.90 -15.25
N TYR A 181 -9.49 -1.57 -15.43
CA TYR A 181 -10.60 -0.69 -15.10
C TYR A 181 -11.37 -0.31 -16.37
N ASP A 182 -12.71 -0.47 -16.35
CA ASP A 182 -13.63 0.08 -17.37
C ASP A 182 -13.44 1.59 -17.49
N ARG A 183 -13.34 2.26 -16.32
CA ARG A 183 -13.08 3.70 -16.24
C ARG A 183 -12.36 4.06 -14.95
N ILE A 184 -11.56 5.11 -15.01
CA ILE A 184 -10.87 5.69 -13.86
C ILE A 184 -10.95 7.21 -13.91
N CYS A 185 -11.24 7.83 -12.77
CA CYS A 185 -11.02 9.24 -12.50
C CYS A 185 -9.75 9.36 -11.66
N LEU A 186 -8.66 9.75 -12.27
CA LEU A 186 -7.39 10.01 -11.59
C LEU A 186 -7.37 11.46 -11.17
N VAL A 187 -7.38 11.71 -9.86
CA VAL A 187 -7.37 13.06 -9.28
C VAL A 187 -5.94 13.56 -9.07
N ASN A 188 -5.08 12.73 -8.52
CA ASN A 188 -3.65 12.98 -8.32
C ASN A 188 -2.89 11.65 -8.11
N ASP A 189 -1.63 11.72 -7.73
CA ASP A 189 -0.75 10.57 -7.48
C ASP A 189 -1.17 9.65 -6.34
N ALA A 190 -2.07 10.11 -5.46
CA ALA A 190 -2.55 9.35 -4.30
C ALA A 190 -4.06 9.05 -4.35
N VAL A 191 -4.81 9.72 -5.23
CA VAL A 191 -6.27 9.71 -5.21
C VAL A 191 -6.83 9.38 -6.58
N TYR A 192 -7.57 8.30 -6.65
CA TYR A 192 -8.38 7.97 -7.83
C TYR A 192 -9.63 7.18 -7.42
N ILE A 193 -10.59 7.16 -8.34
CA ILE A 193 -11.80 6.34 -8.28
C ILE A 193 -11.86 5.57 -9.58
N ALA A 194 -12.09 4.27 -9.50
CA ALA A 194 -12.14 3.41 -10.66
C ALA A 194 -13.28 2.40 -10.57
N LYS A 195 -13.74 1.95 -11.72
CA LYS A 195 -14.67 0.83 -11.86
C LYS A 195 -13.95 -0.31 -12.53
N PHE A 196 -13.95 -1.49 -11.91
CA PHE A 196 -13.36 -2.68 -12.52
C PHE A 196 -14.15 -3.06 -13.79
N GLU A 197 -13.44 -3.47 -14.82
CA GLU A 197 -14.02 -4.09 -15.98
C GLU A 197 -14.60 -5.46 -15.62
N THR A 198 -15.63 -5.91 -16.32
CA THR A 198 -16.22 -7.21 -16.03
C THR A 198 -15.30 -8.36 -16.45
N PRO A 199 -15.38 -9.53 -15.79
CA PRO A 199 -14.60 -10.69 -16.18
C PRO A 199 -14.77 -11.08 -17.65
N GLU A 200 -16.00 -10.97 -18.15
CA GLU A 200 -16.34 -11.32 -19.56
C GLU A 200 -15.63 -10.38 -20.54
N SER A 201 -15.60 -9.08 -20.23
CA SER A 201 -14.91 -8.10 -21.05
C SER A 201 -13.39 -8.31 -21.04
N CYS A 202 -12.81 -8.60 -19.86
CA CYS A 202 -11.39 -8.95 -19.76
C CYS A 202 -11.05 -10.20 -20.56
N GLN A 203 -11.87 -11.25 -20.46
CA GLN A 203 -11.69 -12.48 -21.23
C GLN A 203 -11.71 -12.21 -22.74
N GLN A 204 -12.60 -11.31 -23.20
CA GLN A 204 -12.68 -10.92 -24.60
C GLN A 204 -11.45 -10.11 -25.05
N SER A 205 -10.96 -9.19 -24.21
CA SER A 205 -9.86 -8.27 -24.55
C SER A 205 -8.49 -8.93 -24.48
N TYR A 206 -8.27 -9.82 -23.51
CA TYR A 206 -6.95 -10.37 -23.19
C TYR A 206 -6.85 -11.89 -23.34
N GLY A 207 -7.97 -12.63 -23.40
CA GLY A 207 -7.98 -14.08 -23.36
C GLY A 207 -7.83 -14.67 -21.95
N TYR A 208 -7.79 -13.82 -20.91
CA TYR A 208 -7.74 -14.20 -19.50
C TYR A 208 -8.40 -13.11 -18.64
N ILE A 209 -8.62 -13.41 -17.35
CA ILE A 209 -9.21 -12.50 -16.38
C ILE A 209 -8.13 -12.11 -15.36
N PRO A 210 -7.78 -10.80 -15.22
CA PRO A 210 -6.88 -10.33 -14.17
C PRO A 210 -7.41 -10.65 -12.77
N GLY A 211 -6.52 -10.82 -11.79
CA GLY A 211 -6.86 -11.36 -10.47
C GLY A 211 -7.96 -10.60 -9.74
N ASP A 212 -7.90 -9.28 -9.72
CA ASP A 212 -8.90 -8.45 -9.05
C ASP A 212 -10.20 -8.35 -9.84
N ASN A 213 -10.15 -8.44 -11.17
CA ASN A 213 -11.36 -8.48 -11.99
C ASN A 213 -12.17 -9.75 -11.77
N ALA A 214 -11.52 -10.87 -11.47
CA ALA A 214 -12.21 -12.11 -11.09
C ALA A 214 -13.01 -11.97 -9.79
N LYS A 215 -12.57 -11.10 -8.86
CA LYS A 215 -13.19 -10.87 -7.55
C LYS A 215 -14.18 -9.70 -7.56
N ASP A 216 -13.77 -8.60 -8.18
CA ASP A 216 -14.42 -7.30 -8.05
C ASP A 216 -14.95 -6.74 -9.37
N GLY A 217 -15.00 -7.55 -10.43
CA GLY A 217 -15.49 -7.15 -11.76
C GLY A 217 -16.83 -6.43 -11.70
N GLY A 218 -16.92 -5.32 -12.40
CA GLY A 218 -18.10 -4.45 -12.40
C GLY A 218 -18.28 -3.57 -11.18
N LYS A 219 -17.50 -3.75 -10.11
CA LYS A 219 -17.57 -2.94 -8.88
C LYS A 219 -16.71 -1.69 -8.95
N TRP A 220 -17.03 -0.74 -8.10
CA TRP A 220 -16.24 0.46 -7.90
C TRP A 220 -15.20 0.26 -6.81
N THR A 221 -14.04 0.87 -7.00
CA THR A 221 -12.98 1.01 -6.00
C THR A 221 -12.48 2.44 -5.93
N ALA A 222 -11.92 2.83 -4.81
CA ALA A 222 -11.35 4.16 -4.62
C ALA A 222 -10.10 4.11 -3.75
N THR A 223 -9.15 4.98 -4.06
CA THR A 223 -7.91 5.15 -3.30
C THR A 223 -7.82 6.59 -2.83
N GLY A 224 -7.36 6.80 -1.61
CA GLY A 224 -7.22 8.11 -0.98
C GLY A 224 -7.84 8.12 0.40
N THR A 225 -7.26 8.91 1.30
CA THR A 225 -7.72 8.98 2.70
C THR A 225 -9.17 9.42 2.83
N GLN A 226 -9.65 10.29 1.94
CA GLN A 226 -11.03 10.75 1.93
C GLN A 226 -12.04 9.65 1.60
N PHE A 227 -11.63 8.55 0.96
CA PHE A 227 -12.51 7.42 0.62
C PHE A 227 -12.38 6.25 1.59
N GLN A 228 -11.53 6.36 2.60
CA GLN A 228 -11.43 5.36 3.65
C GLN A 228 -12.62 5.41 4.61
N ILE A 229 -13.42 6.48 4.55
CA ILE A 229 -14.66 6.61 5.28
C ILE A 229 -15.77 6.01 4.41
N PRO A 230 -16.39 4.89 4.79
CA PRO A 230 -17.43 4.22 3.99
C PRO A 230 -18.60 5.13 3.63
N TYR A 231 -18.96 6.06 4.50
CA TYR A 231 -19.98 7.07 4.24
C TYR A 231 -19.73 7.87 2.95
N VAL A 232 -18.50 8.37 2.75
CA VAL A 232 -18.15 9.15 1.54
C VAL A 232 -18.26 8.27 0.31
N PHE A 233 -17.80 7.03 0.38
CA PHE A 233 -17.89 6.09 -0.73
C PHE A 233 -19.34 5.75 -1.05
N LYS A 234 -20.15 5.43 -0.06
CA LYS A 234 -21.57 5.08 -0.23
C LYS A 234 -22.39 6.24 -0.79
N THR A 235 -22.17 7.46 -0.31
CA THR A 235 -22.88 8.65 -0.83
C THR A 235 -22.52 8.99 -2.27
N CYS A 236 -21.26 8.78 -2.67
CA CYS A 236 -20.78 9.17 -4.00
C CYS A 236 -20.97 8.09 -5.07
N PHE A 237 -20.86 6.80 -4.71
CA PHE A 237 -20.70 5.72 -5.70
C PHE A 237 -21.59 4.51 -5.49
N SER A 238 -21.97 4.22 -4.26
CA SER A 238 -22.82 3.09 -3.92
C SER A 238 -24.19 3.62 -3.51
N ARG A 239 -25.26 2.94 -3.90
CA ARG A 239 -26.62 3.24 -3.42
C ARG A 239 -27.01 2.35 -2.23
N GLU A 240 -26.03 1.75 -1.58
CA GLU A 240 -26.25 0.93 -0.40
C GLU A 240 -26.74 1.78 0.77
N PRO A 241 -27.54 1.22 1.69
CA PRO A 241 -27.96 1.92 2.89
C PRO A 241 -26.76 2.39 3.70
N ILE A 242 -26.88 3.62 4.22
CA ILE A 242 -25.85 4.21 5.08
C ILE A 242 -26.19 3.83 6.53
N GLU A 243 -25.22 3.20 7.19
CA GLU A 243 -25.28 2.87 8.61
C GLU A 243 -24.45 3.85 9.43
N PHE A 244 -24.72 3.95 10.75
CA PHE A 244 -23.95 4.81 11.62
C PHE A 244 -22.45 4.51 11.58
N ARG A 245 -22.08 3.24 11.52
CA ARG A 245 -20.68 2.80 11.44
C ARG A 245 -19.95 3.31 10.18
N ASP A 246 -20.67 3.54 9.09
CA ASP A 246 -20.11 4.08 7.86
C ASP A 246 -19.58 5.50 8.04
N MET A 247 -20.11 6.24 8.99
CA MET A 247 -19.68 7.61 9.35
C MET A 247 -18.48 7.63 10.29
N CYS A 248 -18.04 6.49 10.78
CA CYS A 248 -16.91 6.39 11.68
C CYS A 248 -15.60 6.33 10.91
N GLU A 249 -14.55 6.97 11.46
CA GLU A 249 -13.22 7.03 10.87
C GLU A 249 -12.19 6.45 11.83
N THR A 250 -11.36 5.53 11.36
CA THR A 250 -10.18 5.08 12.09
C THR A 250 -9.03 6.04 11.85
N LYS A 251 -8.49 6.62 12.92
CA LYS A 251 -7.29 7.47 12.86
C LYS A 251 -6.12 6.79 13.54
N GLU A 252 -4.99 6.79 12.84
CA GLU A 252 -3.71 6.35 13.37
C GLU A 252 -2.78 7.56 13.51
N VAL A 253 -2.02 7.60 14.60
CA VAL A 253 -1.01 8.62 14.85
C VAL A 253 0.34 8.01 15.21
N LYS A 254 1.43 8.71 14.90
CA LYS A 254 2.79 8.24 15.19
C LYS A 254 3.09 8.18 16.69
N THR A 255 2.47 9.04 17.48
CA THR A 255 2.63 9.11 18.94
C THR A 255 1.35 8.67 19.64
N ALA A 256 1.46 8.31 20.92
CA ALA A 256 0.31 7.92 21.71
C ALA A 256 -0.77 9.01 21.77
N MET A 257 -2.03 8.58 21.70
CA MET A 257 -3.20 9.44 21.88
C MET A 257 -3.76 9.30 23.28
N TYR A 258 -4.25 10.41 23.77
CA TYR A 258 -4.94 10.51 25.06
C TYR A 258 -6.23 11.29 24.86
N ILE A 259 -7.24 11.02 25.66
CA ILE A 259 -8.44 11.84 25.76
C ILE A 259 -8.37 12.62 27.06
N ASP A 260 -8.68 13.92 27.01
CA ASP A 260 -8.81 14.72 28.21
C ASP A 260 -10.23 14.54 28.77
N MET A 261 -10.30 13.94 29.94
CA MET A 261 -11.58 13.68 30.63
C MET A 261 -12.12 14.91 31.36
N ASN A 262 -11.28 15.92 31.56
CA ASN A 262 -11.59 17.11 32.33
C ASN A 262 -11.14 18.40 31.59
N GLU A 263 -11.54 18.53 30.33
CA GLU A 263 -11.09 19.63 29.44
C GLU A 263 -11.37 21.05 29.95
N ASN A 264 -12.35 21.20 30.86
CA ASN A 264 -12.74 22.48 31.43
C ASN A 264 -12.04 22.82 32.76
N LEU A 265 -11.14 21.95 33.23
CA LEU A 265 -10.39 22.18 34.46
C LEU A 265 -9.10 22.96 34.20
N PRO A 266 -8.58 23.68 35.23
CA PRO A 266 -7.28 24.30 35.15
C PRO A 266 -6.15 23.35 34.79
N GLU A 267 -5.08 23.88 34.19
CA GLU A 267 -3.87 23.11 33.93
C GLU A 267 -3.33 22.55 35.25
N GLY A 268 -3.05 21.24 35.26
CA GLY A 268 -2.65 20.47 36.44
C GLY A 268 -3.76 19.65 37.11
N GLU A 269 -5.02 19.90 36.75
CA GLU A 269 -6.17 19.12 37.22
C GLU A 269 -6.76 18.23 36.12
N HIS A 270 -6.18 18.27 34.91
CA HIS A 270 -6.61 17.47 33.80
C HIS A 270 -6.34 15.98 34.05
N LEU A 271 -7.29 15.13 33.66
CA LEU A 271 -7.16 13.70 33.68
C LEU A 271 -7.07 13.15 32.24
N TYR A 272 -5.86 12.79 31.82
CA TYR A 272 -5.63 12.23 30.50
C TYR A 272 -5.76 10.70 30.52
N ARG A 273 -6.72 10.16 29.79
CA ARG A 273 -6.90 8.73 29.61
C ARG A 273 -6.18 8.28 28.34
N PHE A 274 -5.27 7.31 28.46
CA PHE A 274 -4.57 6.72 27.33
C PHE A 274 -5.52 5.89 26.48
N ILE A 275 -5.54 6.13 25.15
CA ILE A 275 -6.34 5.38 24.17
C ILE A 275 -5.50 4.67 23.10
N GLY A 276 -4.18 4.83 23.10
CA GLY A 276 -3.28 4.13 22.18
C GLY A 276 -2.88 4.97 20.96
N LYS A 277 -2.52 4.29 19.89
CA LYS A 277 -2.09 4.92 18.63
C LYS A 277 -3.14 4.87 17.54
N VAL A 278 -4.18 4.08 17.72
CA VAL A 278 -5.30 3.92 16.77
C VAL A 278 -6.60 4.14 17.52
N GLY A 279 -7.47 4.95 16.96
CA GLY A 279 -8.79 5.22 17.51
C GLY A 279 -9.87 5.22 16.42
N LEU A 280 -11.05 4.73 16.77
CA LEU A 280 -12.25 4.86 15.95
C LEU A 280 -13.01 6.11 16.40
N PHE A 281 -13.28 7.00 15.48
CA PHE A 281 -13.97 8.28 15.71
C PHE A 281 -15.27 8.33 14.94
N CYS A 282 -16.28 8.92 15.53
CA CYS A 282 -17.56 9.17 14.88
C CYS A 282 -17.99 10.62 15.03
N PRO A 283 -18.75 11.18 14.08
CA PRO A 283 -19.36 12.49 14.25
C PRO A 283 -20.40 12.44 15.35
N ILE A 284 -20.48 13.49 16.16
CA ILE A 284 -21.53 13.68 17.15
C ILE A 284 -22.25 15.00 16.92
N LYS A 285 -23.48 15.11 17.43
CA LYS A 285 -24.20 16.37 17.40
C LYS A 285 -23.50 17.41 18.30
N PRO A 286 -23.45 18.68 17.91
CA PRO A 286 -22.94 19.74 18.75
C PRO A 286 -23.60 19.71 20.14
N GLY A 287 -22.82 19.84 21.19
CA GLY A 287 -23.28 19.82 22.59
C GLY A 287 -23.58 18.42 23.18
N CYS A 288 -23.40 17.34 22.43
CA CYS A 288 -23.69 15.97 22.88
C CYS A 288 -22.47 15.25 23.49
N GLY A 289 -21.72 15.89 24.34
CA GLY A 289 -20.60 15.28 25.06
C GLY A 289 -19.32 15.11 24.22
N GLY A 290 -18.43 14.27 24.67
CA GLY A 290 -17.11 14.00 24.08
C GLY A 290 -15.99 14.70 24.81
N GLY A 291 -14.75 14.48 24.42
CA GLY A 291 -13.54 15.08 24.94
C GLY A 291 -12.59 15.54 23.85
N ILE A 292 -11.61 16.35 24.20
CA ILE A 292 -10.55 16.72 23.27
C ILE A 292 -9.57 15.57 23.16
N LEU A 293 -9.26 15.17 21.93
CA LEU A 293 -8.24 14.18 21.67
C LEU A 293 -6.86 14.84 21.64
N LEU A 294 -5.96 14.35 22.44
CA LEU A 294 -4.61 14.84 22.58
C LEU A 294 -3.60 13.77 22.16
N ARG A 295 -2.48 14.20 21.59
CA ARG A 295 -1.31 13.34 21.35
C ARG A 295 -0.12 13.81 22.18
N SER A 296 0.68 12.87 22.67
CA SER A 296 1.94 13.18 23.28
C SER A 296 2.92 13.79 22.27
N GLN A 297 3.65 14.79 22.68
CA GLN A 297 4.70 15.43 21.89
C GLN A 297 5.96 15.53 22.74
N LEU A 298 7.10 15.13 22.18
CA LEU A 298 8.40 15.40 22.78
C LEU A 298 8.75 16.88 22.50
N LYS A 299 8.96 17.65 23.57
CA LYS A 299 9.40 19.04 23.47
C LYS A 299 10.93 19.11 23.29
N PRO A 300 11.48 20.25 22.80
CA PRO A 300 12.93 20.42 22.61
C PRO A 300 13.76 20.23 23.88
N ASP A 301 13.18 20.48 25.07
CA ASP A 301 13.80 20.29 26.38
C ASP A 301 13.79 18.84 26.87
N GLY A 302 13.27 17.90 26.07
CA GLY A 302 13.16 16.49 26.43
C GLY A 302 11.92 16.14 27.25
N SER A 303 11.12 17.13 27.66
CA SER A 303 9.86 16.89 28.36
C SER A 303 8.76 16.45 27.38
N THR A 304 7.68 15.87 27.93
CA THR A 304 6.50 15.49 27.15
C THR A 304 5.41 16.50 27.36
N GLY A 305 4.79 16.98 26.28
CA GLY A 305 3.60 17.80 26.28
C GLY A 305 2.43 17.11 25.60
N MET A 306 1.25 17.70 25.70
CA MET A 306 0.05 17.25 25.01
C MET A 306 -0.40 18.31 24.01
N ASN A 307 -0.72 17.89 22.79
CA ASN A 307 -1.26 18.77 21.75
C ASN A 307 -2.57 18.19 21.22
N ALA A 308 -3.55 19.05 21.02
CA ALA A 308 -4.79 18.68 20.35
C ALA A 308 -4.50 18.08 18.97
N VAL A 309 -5.15 16.98 18.64
CA VAL A 309 -5.06 16.37 17.31
C VAL A 309 -5.86 17.24 16.34
N VAL A 310 -5.21 17.67 15.26
CA VAL A 310 -5.86 18.50 14.24
C VAL A 310 -7.12 17.81 13.70
N GLY A 311 -8.21 18.55 13.62
CA GLY A 311 -9.50 18.05 13.15
C GLY A 311 -10.37 17.34 14.20
N THR A 312 -9.95 17.30 15.47
CA THR A 312 -10.71 16.64 16.54
C THR A 312 -11.87 17.43 17.11
N LYS A 313 -12.02 18.69 16.76
CA LYS A 313 -13.14 19.53 17.24
C LYS A 313 -14.51 18.98 16.81
N ASP A 314 -14.56 18.28 15.67
CA ASP A 314 -15.76 17.72 15.08
C ASP A 314 -15.89 16.19 15.31
N TYR A 315 -14.89 15.57 15.94
CA TYR A 315 -14.86 14.14 16.24
C TYR A 315 -14.68 13.95 17.73
N ARG A 316 -15.52 13.11 18.30
CA ARG A 316 -15.45 12.77 19.71
C ARG A 316 -15.36 11.27 19.87
N TRP A 317 -14.57 10.84 20.83
CA TRP A 317 -14.45 9.45 21.18
C TRP A 317 -15.79 8.96 21.77
N LEU A 318 -16.33 7.88 21.20
CA LEU A 318 -17.36 7.09 21.84
C LEU A 318 -16.67 5.89 22.49
N GLU A 319 -16.86 5.70 23.79
CA GLU A 319 -16.52 4.42 24.39
C GLU A 319 -17.36 3.36 23.68
N SER A 320 -16.72 2.36 23.09
CA SER A 320 -17.40 1.14 22.68
C SER A 320 -17.78 0.40 23.96
N GLU A 321 -19.06 0.21 24.19
CA GLU A 321 -19.55 -0.77 25.15
C GLU A 321 -19.09 -2.17 24.72
#